data_b0c7b4848db693352f6bff220a9456bb
#
_entry.id   b0c7b4848db693352f6bff220a9456bb
#
_cell.length_a   1.000
_cell.length_b   1.000
_cell.length_c   1.000
_cell.angle_alpha   90.00
_cell.angle_beta   90.00
_cell.angle_gamma   90.00
#
_symmetry.space_group_name_H-M   'P 1'
#
loop_
_entity.id
_entity.type
_entity.pdbx_description
1 polymer ?
#
loop_
_entity_poly.entity_id
_entity_poly.type
_entity_poly.pdbx_seq_one_letter_code
_entity_poly.pdbx_strand_id
1 'polypeptide(L)'
;CTIDPKDAKDFDDALSIRKIKEDRGESRENTKSALWEVGVHIADVSHYVTEGSVIDKEAQKRATSVYLVDRTIPMLPERLCNFICSLRPDEEKLCYSVVFVLDENAEIKSHRVVHTIIKSNRRYAYEEAQELLEQNGVIDGTGTPAPPAPAGGYKGEYAEEIITLDRLAKKLRAKRFKNGAVKF
;
A
#
# COMPACT_ATOMS: atom_id res chain seq x y z
N CYS A 1 -1.90 6.66 -0.27
CA CYS A 1 -0.70 7.06 0.50
C CYS A 1 0.46 6.12 0.18
N THR A 2 1.70 6.60 0.40
CA THR A 2 2.91 5.77 0.47
C THR A 2 3.38 5.67 1.91
N ILE A 3 4.11 4.61 2.27
CA ILE A 3 4.66 4.39 3.62
C ILE A 3 6.09 3.87 3.46
N ASP A 4 7.08 4.71 3.73
CA ASP A 4 8.48 4.50 3.34
C ASP A 4 9.45 4.92 4.43
N PRO A 5 10.76 4.57 4.34
CA PRO A 5 11.79 5.16 5.20
C PRO A 5 11.78 6.69 5.14
N LYS A 6 12.12 7.36 6.24
CA LYS A 6 12.05 8.83 6.37
C LYS A 6 12.79 9.58 5.26
N ASP A 7 13.92 9.08 4.81
CA ASP A 7 14.83 9.67 3.81
C ASP A 7 14.64 9.10 2.40
N ALA A 8 13.68 8.20 2.18
CA ALA A 8 13.35 7.69 0.85
C ALA A 8 12.90 8.81 -0.09
N LYS A 9 13.26 8.66 -1.38
CA LYS A 9 12.89 9.57 -2.48
C LYS A 9 12.20 8.84 -3.63
N ASP A 10 12.34 7.55 -3.68
CA ASP A 10 11.82 6.60 -4.65
C ASP A 10 10.63 5.85 -4.01
N PHE A 11 9.44 6.40 -4.18
CA PHE A 11 8.20 5.79 -3.68
C PHE A 11 7.64 4.88 -4.78
N ASP A 12 7.98 3.59 -4.70
CA ASP A 12 7.66 2.63 -5.75
C ASP A 12 6.25 2.06 -5.63
N ASP A 13 5.68 2.07 -4.42
CA ASP A 13 4.34 1.55 -4.17
C ASP A 13 3.48 2.49 -3.33
N ALA A 14 2.17 2.38 -3.52
CA ALA A 14 1.18 3.14 -2.77
C ALA A 14 -0.04 2.28 -2.45
N LEU A 15 -0.72 2.63 -1.39
CA LEU A 15 -1.95 1.99 -0.94
C LEU A 15 -3.14 2.96 -1.04
N SER A 16 -4.28 2.42 -1.44
CA SER A 16 -5.57 3.10 -1.31
C SER A 16 -6.59 2.21 -0.64
N ILE A 17 -7.54 2.82 0.06
CA ILE A 17 -8.66 2.11 0.66
C ILE A 17 -9.91 2.97 0.61
N ARG A 18 -11.04 2.34 0.34
CA ARG A 18 -12.35 2.95 0.53
C ARG A 18 -13.37 1.90 0.96
N LYS A 19 -14.29 2.30 1.79
CA LYS A 19 -15.45 1.49 2.14
C LYS A 19 -16.45 1.51 1.00
N ILE A 20 -16.85 0.33 0.51
CA ILE A 20 -17.92 0.20 -0.49
C ILE A 20 -19.24 -0.14 0.20
N LYS A 21 -20.32 0.50 -0.26
CA LYS A 21 -21.66 0.11 0.17
C LYS A 21 -22.04 -1.14 -0.62
N GLU A 22 -22.54 -2.17 0.07
CA GLU A 22 -23.18 -3.27 -0.64
C GLU A 22 -24.34 -2.70 -1.47
N ASP A 23 -24.35 -3.01 -2.76
CA ASP A 23 -25.52 -2.82 -3.61
C ASP A 23 -26.59 -3.83 -3.12
N ARG A 24 -27.73 -3.32 -2.67
CA ARG A 24 -28.79 -4.12 -2.05
C ARG A 24 -29.49 -4.98 -3.11
N GLY A 25 -28.87 -6.10 -3.46
CA GLY A 25 -29.61 -7.23 -4.00
C GLY A 25 -30.50 -7.80 -2.88
N GLU A 26 -31.75 -8.10 -3.19
CA GLU A 26 -32.81 -8.57 -2.28
C GLU A 26 -32.50 -9.92 -1.60
N SER A 27 -31.52 -10.01 -0.77
CA SER A 27 -31.30 -11.18 0.10
C SER A 27 -31.53 -10.82 1.56
N ARG A 28 -32.52 -11.51 2.13
CA ARG A 28 -33.09 -11.34 3.48
C ARG A 28 -32.18 -11.79 4.64
N GLU A 29 -30.88 -11.81 4.52
CA GLU A 29 -29.99 -12.13 5.64
C GLU A 29 -29.30 -10.88 6.19
N ASN A 30 -29.58 -10.59 7.44
CA ASN A 30 -29.33 -9.38 8.21
C ASN A 30 -27.88 -9.25 8.72
N THR A 31 -26.88 -9.64 7.94
CA THR A 31 -25.47 -9.47 8.26
C THR A 31 -24.84 -8.45 7.33
N LYS A 32 -24.85 -7.17 7.76
CA LYS A 32 -24.13 -6.07 7.09
C LYS A 32 -22.64 -6.24 7.32
N SER A 33 -21.97 -7.08 6.53
CA SER A 33 -20.52 -7.08 6.50
C SER A 33 -20.01 -5.91 5.66
N ALA A 34 -19.13 -5.10 6.24
CA ALA A 34 -18.50 -4.01 5.50
C ALA A 34 -17.56 -4.59 4.44
N LEU A 35 -17.66 -4.08 3.21
CA LEU A 35 -16.72 -4.37 2.14
C LEU A 35 -15.77 -3.18 1.94
N TRP A 36 -14.53 -3.52 1.62
CA TRP A 36 -13.45 -2.57 1.41
C TRP A 36 -12.83 -2.78 0.04
N GLU A 37 -12.74 -1.73 -0.75
CA GLU A 37 -11.90 -1.73 -1.93
C GLU A 37 -10.50 -1.26 -1.50
N VAL A 38 -9.51 -2.13 -1.67
CA VAL A 38 -8.11 -1.87 -1.34
C VAL A 38 -7.29 -1.93 -2.62
N GLY A 39 -6.58 -0.85 -2.93
CA GLY A 39 -5.67 -0.79 -4.08
C GLY A 39 -4.21 -0.90 -3.62
N VAL A 40 -3.45 -1.72 -4.32
CA VAL A 40 -1.98 -1.74 -4.28
C VAL A 40 -1.51 -1.23 -5.63
N HIS A 41 -0.82 -0.11 -5.63
CA HIS A 41 -0.41 0.63 -6.81
C HIS A 41 1.10 0.60 -6.91
N ILE A 42 1.63 0.05 -7.99
CA ILE A 42 3.07 0.02 -8.27
C ILE A 42 3.35 1.00 -9.40
N ALA A 43 4.41 1.79 -9.27
CA ALA A 43 4.84 2.72 -10.30
C ALA A 43 5.00 2.01 -11.65
N ASP A 44 4.36 2.51 -12.71
CA ASP A 44 4.44 1.92 -14.05
C ASP A 44 5.75 2.31 -14.74
N VAL A 45 6.84 1.71 -14.28
CA VAL A 45 8.18 1.92 -14.86
C VAL A 45 8.21 1.47 -16.31
N SER A 46 7.46 0.44 -16.69
CA SER A 46 7.44 -0.12 -18.04
C SER A 46 6.87 0.86 -19.08
N HIS A 47 6.09 1.84 -18.66
CA HIS A 47 5.63 2.93 -19.51
C HIS A 47 6.79 3.80 -20.03
N TYR A 48 7.83 4.00 -19.21
CA TYR A 48 8.96 4.87 -19.51
C TYR A 48 10.20 4.11 -20.00
N VAL A 49 10.39 2.89 -19.53
CA VAL A 49 11.52 2.03 -19.86
C VAL A 49 11.04 0.91 -20.78
N THR A 50 11.19 1.13 -22.10
CA THR A 50 10.78 0.17 -23.11
C THR A 50 11.77 -0.98 -23.18
N GLU A 51 11.27 -2.19 -23.36
CA GLU A 51 12.09 -3.41 -23.56
C GLU A 51 13.11 -3.22 -24.70
N GLY A 52 14.36 -3.65 -24.46
CA GLY A 52 15.46 -3.54 -25.41
C GLY A 52 16.06 -2.13 -25.56
N SER A 53 15.53 -1.12 -24.88
CA SER A 53 16.11 0.24 -24.87
C SER A 53 17.49 0.26 -24.20
N VAL A 54 18.23 1.37 -24.37
CA VAL A 54 19.54 1.56 -23.72
C VAL A 54 19.40 1.50 -22.20
N ILE A 55 18.34 2.12 -21.65
CA ILE A 55 18.06 2.13 -20.21
C ILE A 55 17.74 0.72 -19.71
N ASP A 56 16.90 -0.02 -20.43
CA ASP A 56 16.55 -1.40 -20.09
C ASP A 56 17.79 -2.30 -20.06
N LYS A 57 18.62 -2.25 -21.10
CA LYS A 57 19.87 -3.01 -21.17
C LYS A 57 20.84 -2.68 -20.05
N GLU A 58 20.93 -1.41 -19.67
CA GLU A 58 21.76 -0.99 -18.54
C GLU A 58 21.18 -1.47 -17.19
N ALA A 59 19.86 -1.38 -17.02
CA ALA A 59 19.17 -1.88 -15.84
C ALA A 59 19.36 -3.38 -15.64
N GLN A 60 19.28 -4.17 -16.74
CA GLN A 60 19.56 -5.61 -16.72
C GLN A 60 21.00 -5.93 -16.28
N LYS A 61 21.99 -5.14 -16.70
CA LYS A 61 23.38 -5.31 -16.26
C LYS A 61 23.56 -4.99 -14.79
N ARG A 62 22.92 -3.94 -14.29
CA ARG A 62 22.97 -3.56 -12.87
C ARG A 62 22.20 -4.53 -11.99
N ALA A 63 21.09 -5.06 -12.47
CA ALA A 63 20.19 -6.01 -11.82
C ALA A 63 19.52 -5.53 -10.53
N THR A 64 20.08 -4.55 -9.82
CA THR A 64 19.55 -4.01 -8.55
C THR A 64 20.06 -2.60 -8.31
N SER A 65 19.39 -1.86 -7.43
CA SER A 65 19.94 -0.67 -6.80
C SER A 65 20.85 -1.07 -5.64
N VAL A 66 21.96 -0.36 -5.45
CA VAL A 66 22.94 -0.61 -4.37
C VAL A 66 22.87 0.53 -3.37
N TYR A 67 22.55 0.19 -2.12
CA TYR A 67 22.44 1.14 -1.02
C TYR A 67 23.73 1.10 -0.20
N LEU A 68 24.53 2.16 -0.31
CA LEU A 68 25.76 2.37 0.48
C LEU A 68 25.46 3.25 1.68
N VAL A 69 26.40 3.34 2.61
CA VAL A 69 26.26 4.15 3.83
C VAL A 69 26.03 5.64 3.52
N ASP A 70 26.69 6.15 2.48
CA ASP A 70 26.72 7.57 2.11
C ASP A 70 25.87 7.92 0.86
N ARG A 71 25.46 6.92 0.07
CA ARG A 71 24.73 7.15 -1.18
C ARG A 71 24.02 5.89 -1.69
N THR A 72 23.07 6.10 -2.59
CA THR A 72 22.45 5.04 -3.38
C THR A 72 22.97 5.10 -4.81
N ILE A 73 23.31 3.93 -5.38
CA ILE A 73 23.59 3.75 -6.81
C ILE A 73 22.36 3.08 -7.41
N PRO A 74 21.43 3.83 -8.02
CA PRO A 74 20.16 3.27 -8.46
C PRO A 74 20.32 2.41 -9.72
N MET A 75 19.46 1.41 -9.87
CA MET A 75 19.38 0.56 -11.07
C MET A 75 18.96 1.37 -12.31
N LEU A 76 18.04 2.31 -12.12
CA LEU A 76 17.54 3.25 -13.12
C LEU A 76 18.07 4.66 -12.86
N PRO A 77 18.12 5.55 -13.89
CA PRO A 77 18.48 6.95 -13.66
C PRO A 77 17.66 7.62 -12.57
N GLU A 78 18.29 8.40 -11.70
CA GLU A 78 17.61 9.09 -10.57
C GLU A 78 16.40 9.91 -11.01
N ARG A 79 16.44 10.50 -12.22
CA ARG A 79 15.30 11.24 -12.77
C ARG A 79 14.05 10.36 -12.96
N LEU A 80 14.24 9.08 -13.24
CA LEU A 80 13.12 8.13 -13.32
C LEU A 80 12.70 7.70 -11.93
N CYS A 81 13.59 7.10 -11.13
CA CYS A 81 13.21 6.49 -9.86
C CYS A 81 12.77 7.52 -8.80
N ASN A 82 13.47 8.67 -8.68
CA ASN A 82 13.17 9.63 -7.62
C ASN A 82 12.09 10.67 -7.99
N PHE A 83 11.72 10.79 -9.29
CA PHE A 83 10.80 11.84 -9.75
C PHE A 83 9.67 11.29 -10.61
N ILE A 84 9.97 10.81 -11.81
CA ILE A 84 8.94 10.49 -12.80
C ILE A 84 8.08 9.31 -12.34
N CYS A 85 8.73 8.22 -11.90
CA CYS A 85 8.07 7.01 -11.42
C CYS A 85 7.68 7.10 -9.94
N SER A 86 8.39 7.91 -9.13
CA SER A 86 8.13 8.03 -7.70
C SER A 86 6.70 8.54 -7.44
N LEU A 87 5.93 7.80 -6.62
CA LEU A 87 4.53 8.08 -6.31
C LEU A 87 4.38 9.20 -5.28
N ARG A 88 4.94 10.35 -5.60
CA ARG A 88 5.00 11.54 -4.74
C ARG A 88 3.61 12.06 -4.43
N PRO A 89 3.40 12.59 -3.20
CA PRO A 89 2.11 13.17 -2.83
C PRO A 89 1.73 14.34 -3.74
N ASP A 90 0.43 14.47 -4.01
CA ASP A 90 -0.19 15.51 -4.80
C ASP A 90 0.19 15.56 -6.29
N GLU A 91 0.91 14.56 -6.78
CA GLU A 91 1.27 14.40 -8.19
C GLU A 91 0.48 13.24 -8.82
N GLU A 92 0.02 13.42 -10.07
CA GLU A 92 -0.57 12.35 -10.86
C GLU A 92 0.54 11.43 -11.38
N LYS A 93 0.40 10.12 -11.13
CA LYS A 93 1.40 9.11 -11.49
C LYS A 93 0.76 7.91 -12.16
N LEU A 94 1.44 7.39 -13.17
CA LEU A 94 1.06 6.15 -13.83
C LEU A 94 1.43 4.96 -12.96
N CYS A 95 0.48 4.05 -12.79
CA CYS A 95 0.65 2.85 -12.00
C CYS A 95 0.11 1.62 -12.70
N TYR A 96 0.69 0.48 -12.37
CA TYR A 96 0.11 -0.83 -12.57
C TYR A 96 -0.46 -1.29 -11.22
N SER A 97 -1.77 -1.46 -11.16
CA SER A 97 -2.47 -1.59 -9.88
C SER A 97 -3.23 -2.89 -9.77
N VAL A 98 -3.21 -3.47 -8.59
CA VAL A 98 -4.11 -4.55 -8.19
C VAL A 98 -5.11 -3.99 -7.21
N VAL A 99 -6.39 -4.08 -7.56
CA VAL A 99 -7.48 -3.57 -6.72
C VAL A 99 -8.33 -4.75 -6.24
N PHE A 100 -8.37 -4.94 -4.93
CA PHE A 100 -9.09 -6.01 -4.26
C PHE A 100 -10.39 -5.50 -3.64
N VAL A 101 -11.41 -6.35 -3.64
CA VAL A 101 -12.57 -6.20 -2.77
C VAL A 101 -12.45 -7.22 -1.64
N LEU A 102 -12.36 -6.73 -0.41
CA LEU A 102 -12.17 -7.53 0.80
C LEU A 102 -13.36 -7.36 1.75
N ASP A 103 -13.71 -8.43 2.45
CA ASP A 103 -14.62 -8.32 3.60
C ASP A 103 -13.86 -8.02 4.90
N GLU A 104 -14.58 -7.92 6.01
CA GLU A 104 -14.01 -7.67 7.34
C GLU A 104 -13.02 -8.75 7.80
N ASN A 105 -13.08 -9.96 7.25
CA ASN A 105 -12.17 -11.07 7.53
C ASN A 105 -10.98 -11.11 6.59
N ALA A 106 -10.81 -10.08 5.74
CA ALA A 106 -9.83 -10.04 4.68
C ALA A 106 -9.95 -11.23 3.70
N GLU A 107 -11.21 -11.67 3.45
CA GLU A 107 -11.49 -12.59 2.36
C GLU A 107 -11.61 -11.81 1.06
N ILE A 108 -10.87 -12.25 0.04
CA ILE A 108 -10.92 -11.62 -1.29
C ILE A 108 -12.21 -12.07 -1.97
N LYS A 109 -13.12 -11.13 -2.21
CA LYS A 109 -14.36 -11.36 -2.97
C LYS A 109 -14.15 -11.22 -4.47
N SER A 110 -13.35 -10.26 -4.87
CA SER A 110 -12.92 -10.05 -6.26
C SER A 110 -11.61 -9.27 -6.30
N HIS A 111 -10.95 -9.32 -7.45
CA HIS A 111 -9.80 -8.46 -7.74
C HIS A 111 -9.74 -8.13 -9.22
N ARG A 112 -9.05 -7.05 -9.54
CA ARG A 112 -8.71 -6.66 -10.91
C ARG A 112 -7.29 -6.13 -10.97
N VAL A 113 -6.64 -6.36 -12.11
CA VAL A 113 -5.29 -5.85 -12.41
C VAL A 113 -5.43 -4.88 -13.57
N VAL A 114 -5.02 -3.64 -13.39
CA VAL A 114 -5.28 -2.55 -14.34
C VAL A 114 -4.17 -1.51 -14.34
N HIS A 115 -3.95 -0.86 -15.49
CA HIS A 115 -3.21 0.40 -15.53
C HIS A 115 -4.07 1.51 -14.94
N THR A 116 -3.50 2.34 -14.10
CA THR A 116 -4.19 3.43 -13.41
C THR A 116 -3.37 4.71 -13.42
N ILE A 117 -4.05 5.82 -13.20
CA ILE A 117 -3.42 7.07 -12.79
C ILE A 117 -3.85 7.29 -11.36
N ILE A 118 -2.89 7.46 -10.46
CA ILE A 118 -3.17 7.79 -9.07
C ILE A 118 -2.62 9.16 -8.70
N LYS A 119 -3.22 9.75 -7.69
CA LYS A 119 -2.69 10.92 -7.00
C LYS A 119 -2.62 10.59 -5.52
N SER A 120 -1.41 10.39 -4.99
CA SER A 120 -1.20 10.06 -3.57
C SER A 120 -1.58 11.27 -2.71
N ASN A 121 -2.45 11.08 -1.72
CA ASN A 121 -2.88 12.15 -0.81
C ASN A 121 -1.83 12.46 0.25
N ARG A 122 -1.05 11.45 0.66
CA ARG A 122 -0.09 11.58 1.75
C ARG A 122 1.05 10.58 1.65
N ARG A 123 2.23 11.03 2.02
CA ARG A 123 3.38 10.18 2.32
C ARG A 123 3.55 10.08 3.83
N TYR A 124 3.73 8.87 4.35
CA TYR A 124 4.12 8.59 5.73
C TYR A 124 5.55 8.05 5.78
N ALA A 125 6.32 8.47 6.80
CA ALA A 125 7.45 7.68 7.23
C ALA A 125 6.97 6.47 8.04
N TYR A 126 7.76 5.38 8.12
CA TYR A 126 7.39 4.21 8.94
C TYR A 126 7.09 4.59 10.38
N GLU A 127 7.90 5.49 10.96
CA GLU A 127 7.75 5.97 12.33
C GLU A 127 6.42 6.74 12.50
N GLU A 128 6.07 7.59 11.53
CA GLU A 128 4.81 8.37 11.57
C GLU A 128 3.58 7.45 11.51
N ALA A 129 3.63 6.43 10.64
CA ALA A 129 2.54 5.44 10.54
C ALA A 129 2.44 4.63 11.83
N GLN A 130 3.56 4.24 12.43
CA GLN A 130 3.60 3.51 13.69
C GLN A 130 3.06 4.35 14.85
N GLU A 131 3.51 5.61 14.98
CA GLU A 131 3.01 6.54 16.00
C GLU A 131 1.48 6.74 15.88
N LEU A 132 0.97 6.87 14.64
CA LEU A 132 -0.46 7.02 14.40
C LEU A 132 -1.24 5.79 14.90
N LEU A 133 -0.74 4.57 14.66
CA LEU A 133 -1.33 3.34 15.15
C LEU A 133 -1.33 3.30 16.68
N GLU A 134 -0.20 3.59 17.33
CA GLU A 134 -0.01 3.56 18.78
C GLU A 134 -0.90 4.60 19.48
N GLN A 135 -0.98 5.83 18.98
CA GLN A 135 -1.85 6.89 19.52
C GLN A 135 -3.33 6.51 19.50
N ASN A 136 -3.72 5.58 18.63
CA ASN A 136 -5.08 5.05 18.54
C ASN A 136 -5.24 3.67 19.21
N GLY A 137 -4.28 3.26 20.02
CA GLY A 137 -4.35 2.04 20.83
C GLY A 137 -4.10 0.74 20.05
N VAL A 138 -3.55 0.84 18.85
CA VAL A 138 -3.12 -0.33 18.07
C VAL A 138 -1.72 -0.70 18.50
N ILE A 139 -1.59 -1.78 19.27
CA ILE A 139 -0.31 -2.26 19.79
C ILE A 139 0.29 -3.26 18.79
N ASP A 140 1.51 -3.02 18.36
CA ASP A 140 2.20 -3.90 17.43
C ASP A 140 2.61 -5.23 18.09
N GLY A 141 2.55 -6.32 17.34
CA GLY A 141 3.03 -7.64 17.77
C GLY A 141 2.08 -8.47 18.64
N THR A 142 1.00 -7.91 19.17
CA THR A 142 0.09 -8.64 20.08
C THR A 142 -1.00 -9.44 19.36
N GLY A 143 -1.20 -9.21 18.05
CA GLY A 143 -2.34 -9.77 17.31
C GLY A 143 -3.71 -9.26 17.78
N THR A 144 -3.72 -8.34 18.72
CA THR A 144 -4.94 -7.74 19.27
C THR A 144 -5.64 -6.93 18.18
N PRO A 145 -6.94 -7.12 17.95
CA PRO A 145 -7.70 -6.28 17.02
C PRO A 145 -7.60 -4.80 17.42
N ALA A 146 -7.56 -3.90 16.43
CA ALA A 146 -7.66 -2.48 16.70
C ALA A 146 -8.89 -2.20 17.55
N PRO A 147 -8.79 -1.32 18.57
CA PRO A 147 -9.94 -0.96 19.39
C PRO A 147 -11.02 -0.32 18.50
N PRO A 148 -12.31 -0.38 18.90
CA PRO A 148 -13.35 0.34 18.21
C PRO A 148 -13.06 1.84 18.23
N ALA A 149 -13.47 2.55 17.17
CA ALA A 149 -13.27 3.99 17.09
C ALA A 149 -13.88 4.68 18.33
N PRO A 150 -13.14 5.57 19.01
CA PRO A 150 -13.69 6.34 20.12
C PRO A 150 -14.82 7.27 19.64
N ALA A 151 -15.63 7.79 20.56
CA ALA A 151 -16.78 8.64 20.24
C ALA A 151 -16.43 9.88 19.39
N GLY A 152 -15.17 10.33 19.42
CA GLY A 152 -14.65 11.44 18.63
C GLY A 152 -13.92 11.03 17.35
N GLY A 153 -13.94 9.76 16.97
CA GLY A 153 -13.15 9.21 15.86
C GLY A 153 -11.69 8.94 16.24
N TYR A 154 -10.93 8.37 15.31
CA TYR A 154 -9.49 8.16 15.47
C TYR A 154 -8.73 9.49 15.31
N LYS A 155 -7.58 9.60 15.98
CA LYS A 155 -6.72 10.78 15.93
C LYS A 155 -5.72 10.67 14.80
N GLY A 156 -5.56 11.73 14.04
CA GLY A 156 -4.61 11.85 12.94
C GLY A 156 -5.28 11.86 11.56
N GLU A 157 -4.55 12.38 10.60
CA GLU A 157 -5.01 12.45 9.22
C GLU A 157 -5.03 11.03 8.62
N TYR A 158 -6.12 10.64 7.96
CA TYR A 158 -6.36 9.30 7.40
C TYR A 158 -6.18 8.14 8.42
N ALA A 159 -6.40 8.41 9.71
CA ALA A 159 -6.18 7.42 10.76
C ALA A 159 -7.11 6.20 10.62
N GLU A 160 -8.38 6.41 10.24
CA GLU A 160 -9.34 5.31 10.03
C GLU A 160 -8.88 4.39 8.90
N GLU A 161 -8.38 4.96 7.81
CA GLU A 161 -7.88 4.25 6.64
C GLU A 161 -6.64 3.43 6.99
N ILE A 162 -5.65 4.03 7.66
CA ILE A 162 -4.41 3.35 8.06
C ILE A 162 -4.69 2.22 9.05
N ILE A 163 -5.53 2.45 10.05
CA ILE A 163 -5.91 1.41 11.04
C ILE A 163 -6.67 0.27 10.36
N THR A 164 -7.53 0.58 9.40
CA THR A 164 -8.25 -0.43 8.65
C THR A 164 -7.32 -1.25 7.75
N LEU A 165 -6.37 -0.61 7.07
CA LEU A 165 -5.34 -1.29 6.28
C LEU A 165 -4.49 -2.22 7.16
N ASP A 166 -4.01 -1.74 8.31
CA ASP A 166 -3.25 -2.54 9.27
C ASP A 166 -4.04 -3.78 9.73
N ARG A 167 -5.31 -3.60 10.09
CA ARG A 167 -6.19 -4.68 10.51
C ARG A 167 -6.37 -5.75 9.43
N LEU A 168 -6.61 -5.34 8.18
CA LEU A 168 -6.74 -6.25 7.05
C LEU A 168 -5.41 -6.95 6.75
N ALA A 169 -4.29 -6.22 6.76
CA ALA A 169 -2.95 -6.76 6.53
C ALA A 169 -2.57 -7.81 7.59
N LYS A 170 -2.84 -7.56 8.87
CA LYS A 170 -2.61 -8.52 9.96
C LYS A 170 -3.41 -9.82 9.75
N LYS A 171 -4.66 -9.73 9.31
CA LYS A 171 -5.48 -10.91 8.98
C LYS A 171 -4.92 -11.70 7.79
N LEU A 172 -4.51 -11.01 6.73
CA LEU A 172 -3.86 -11.65 5.58
C LEU A 172 -2.55 -12.33 5.98
N ARG A 173 -1.73 -11.65 6.79
CA ARG A 173 -0.48 -12.21 7.33
C ARG A 173 -0.72 -13.45 8.16
N ALA A 174 -1.71 -13.45 9.06
CA ALA A 174 -2.08 -14.61 9.88
C ALA A 174 -2.48 -15.81 9.01
N LYS A 175 -3.27 -15.57 7.93
CA LYS A 175 -3.62 -16.63 6.97
C LYS A 175 -2.40 -17.20 6.26
N ARG A 176 -1.46 -16.34 5.83
CA ARG A 176 -0.21 -16.80 5.19
C ARG A 176 0.60 -17.70 6.12
N PHE A 177 0.76 -17.34 7.39
CA PHE A 177 1.47 -18.17 8.37
C PHE A 177 0.76 -19.51 8.63
N LYS A 178 -0.57 -19.49 8.74
CA LYS A 178 -1.37 -20.72 8.86
C LYS A 178 -1.19 -21.66 7.67
N ASN A 179 -0.94 -21.09 6.48
CA ASN A 179 -0.72 -21.83 5.24
C ASN A 179 0.77 -22.18 5.00
N GLY A 180 1.62 -22.07 6.01
CA GLY A 180 3.02 -22.53 5.95
C GLY A 180 4.05 -21.46 5.58
N ALA A 181 3.70 -20.17 5.55
CA ALA A 181 4.71 -19.13 5.38
C ALA A 181 5.68 -19.11 6.57
N VAL A 182 6.97 -18.97 6.29
CA VAL A 182 8.04 -18.91 7.30
C VAL A 182 8.37 -17.46 7.59
N LYS A 183 8.62 -17.14 8.86
CA LYS A 183 9.17 -15.83 9.27
C LYS A 183 10.70 -15.96 9.30
N PHE A 184 11.38 -15.15 8.51
CA PHE A 184 12.82 -14.99 8.57
C PHE A 184 13.18 -13.86 9.54
#